data_dd1208369ee9ba0df21ad32ad3784016
#
_entry.id   dd1208369ee9ba0df21ad32ad3784016
#
_cell.length_a   1.000
_cell.length_b   1.000
_cell.length_c   1.000
_cell.angle_alpha   90.00
_cell.angle_beta   90.00
_cell.angle_gamma   90.00
#
_symmetry.space_group_name_H-M   'P 1'
#
loop_
_entity.id
_entity.type
_entity.pdbx_description
1 polymer ?
#
loop_
_entity_poly.entity_id
_entity_poly.type
_entity_poly.pdbx_seq_one_letter_code
_entity_poly.pdbx_strand_id
1 'polypeptide(L)'
;IDPGVGLGKSPPQDLDLLHRIDEVAALGRPVLVPISNKKVLGAITGHAAEERLADTTAGMVWCRTRGATIFRVHEVEFLRPALQVCEALMEGNPEAWHDVVK
;
A
#
# COMPACT_ATOMS: atom_id res chain seq x y z
N ILE A 1 13.60 1.81 -0.51
CA ILE A 1 13.70 0.56 -1.28
C ILE A 1 12.36 0.31 -1.97
N ASP A 2 12.41 -0.03 -3.23
CA ASP A 2 11.25 -0.48 -4.01
C ASP A 2 11.37 -2.00 -4.20
N PRO A 3 10.41 -2.80 -3.72
CA PRO A 3 10.50 -4.26 -3.83
C PRO A 3 10.22 -4.79 -5.24
N GLY A 4 9.85 -3.94 -6.19
CA GLY A 4 9.67 -4.33 -7.57
C GLY A 4 8.31 -4.95 -7.91
N VAL A 5 7.24 -4.54 -7.22
CA VAL A 5 5.87 -5.01 -7.53
C VAL A 5 5.52 -4.69 -8.98
N GLY A 6 5.11 -5.69 -9.74
CA GLY A 6 4.74 -5.54 -11.13
C GLY A 6 5.90 -5.47 -12.12
N LEU A 7 7.14 -5.62 -11.66
CA LEU A 7 8.33 -5.56 -12.52
C LEU A 7 8.78 -6.98 -12.91
N GLY A 8 8.20 -7.50 -13.97
CA GLY A 8 8.59 -8.81 -14.51
C GLY A 8 8.13 -10.02 -13.70
N LYS A 9 7.29 -9.81 -12.68
CA LYS A 9 6.77 -10.89 -11.86
C LYS A 9 5.36 -11.27 -12.27
N SER A 10 4.98 -12.53 -12.06
CA SER A 10 3.61 -12.97 -12.22
C SER A 10 2.75 -12.48 -11.04
N PRO A 11 1.40 -12.41 -11.17
CA PRO A 11 0.55 -12.08 -10.04
C PRO A 11 0.77 -12.94 -8.79
N PRO A 12 0.95 -14.29 -8.85
CA PRO A 12 1.28 -15.05 -7.66
C PRO A 12 2.60 -14.66 -7.00
N GLN A 13 3.61 -14.27 -7.78
CA GLN A 13 4.89 -13.82 -7.24
C GLN A 13 4.74 -12.45 -6.55
N ASP A 14 3.96 -11.54 -7.15
CA ASP A 14 3.68 -10.24 -6.53
C ASP A 14 2.85 -10.39 -5.25
N LEU A 15 1.91 -11.32 -5.22
CA LEU A 15 1.13 -11.62 -4.01
C LEU A 15 2.04 -12.07 -2.87
N ASP A 16 2.97 -12.98 -3.14
CA ASP A 16 3.92 -13.44 -2.14
C ASP A 16 4.80 -12.28 -1.64
N LEU A 17 5.27 -11.44 -2.56
CA LEU A 17 6.07 -10.27 -2.20
C LEU A 17 5.30 -9.32 -1.28
N LEU A 18 4.07 -9.00 -1.61
CA LEU A 18 3.23 -8.11 -0.80
C LEU A 18 2.87 -8.75 0.55
N HIS A 19 2.64 -10.05 0.59
CA HIS A 19 2.38 -10.78 1.82
C HIS A 19 3.57 -10.66 2.78
N ARG A 20 4.78 -10.67 2.23
CA ARG A 20 6.04 -10.65 2.98
C ARG A 20 6.71 -9.27 2.99
N ILE A 21 5.95 -8.19 2.79
CA ILE A 21 6.53 -6.84 2.69
C ILE A 21 7.22 -6.41 4.00
N ASP A 22 6.80 -6.96 5.13
CA ASP A 22 7.44 -6.71 6.41
C ASP A 22 8.91 -7.17 6.44
N GLU A 23 9.26 -8.21 5.70
CA GLU A 23 10.64 -8.68 5.59
C GLU A 23 11.52 -7.67 4.85
N VAL A 24 10.95 -6.97 3.85
CA VAL A 24 11.64 -5.88 3.15
C VAL A 24 11.81 -4.69 4.09
N ALA A 25 10.76 -4.35 4.84
CA ALA A 25 10.80 -3.25 5.81
C ALA A 25 11.83 -3.52 6.93
N ALA A 26 12.05 -4.77 7.30
CA ALA A 26 13.01 -5.17 8.32
C ALA A 26 14.48 -4.87 7.92
N LEU A 27 14.74 -4.57 6.65
CA LEU A 27 16.07 -4.16 6.19
C LEU A 27 16.48 -2.79 6.72
N GLY A 28 15.58 -2.05 7.35
CA GLY A 28 15.89 -0.79 8.03
C GLY A 28 15.92 0.44 7.15
N ARG A 29 15.52 0.34 5.89
CA ARG A 29 15.42 1.48 4.97
C ARG A 29 13.97 1.78 4.65
N PRO A 30 13.62 3.04 4.32
CA PRO A 30 12.26 3.36 3.88
C PRO A 30 11.86 2.50 2.69
N VAL A 31 10.63 1.98 2.71
CA VAL A 31 10.09 1.13 1.66
C VAL A 31 9.06 1.91 0.85
N LEU A 32 9.30 2.02 -0.45
CA LEU A 32 8.37 2.62 -1.42
C LEU A 32 7.65 1.51 -2.17
N VAL A 33 6.32 1.56 -2.19
CA VAL A 33 5.51 0.58 -2.91
C VAL A 33 4.69 1.26 -3.99
N PRO A 34 4.95 0.97 -5.28
CA PRO A 34 4.10 1.43 -6.38
C PRO A 34 2.88 0.51 -6.49
N ILE A 35 1.85 0.77 -5.70
CA ILE A 35 0.73 -0.16 -5.52
C ILE A 35 -0.44 0.08 -6.48
N SER A 36 -0.54 1.28 -7.08
CA SER A 36 -1.74 1.69 -7.80
C SER A 36 -2.06 0.77 -8.98
N ASN A 37 -3.28 0.23 -8.97
CA ASN A 37 -3.88 -0.54 -10.07
C ASN A 37 -3.06 -1.76 -10.56
N LYS A 38 -2.24 -2.33 -9.69
CA LYS A 38 -1.37 -3.46 -10.09
C LYS A 38 -2.16 -4.71 -10.46
N LYS A 39 -1.62 -5.47 -11.41
CA LYS A 39 -2.25 -6.69 -11.92
C LYS A 39 -2.55 -7.72 -10.84
N VAL A 40 -1.68 -7.82 -9.82
CA VAL A 40 -1.89 -8.76 -8.71
C VAL A 40 -3.21 -8.47 -8.00
N LEU A 41 -3.55 -7.20 -7.82
CA LEU A 41 -4.80 -6.80 -7.15
C LEU A 41 -6.01 -7.21 -8.00
N GLY A 42 -5.98 -6.93 -9.30
CA GLY A 42 -7.04 -7.34 -10.22
C GLY A 42 -7.15 -8.85 -10.37
N ALA A 43 -6.06 -9.58 -10.22
CA ALA A 43 -6.08 -11.05 -10.24
C ALA A 43 -6.87 -11.62 -9.06
N ILE A 44 -6.85 -10.93 -7.91
CA ILE A 44 -7.60 -11.35 -6.72
C ILE A 44 -9.09 -11.07 -6.89
N THR A 45 -9.46 -9.89 -7.38
CA THR A 45 -10.86 -9.43 -7.42
C THR A 45 -11.56 -9.69 -8.74
N GLY A 46 -10.81 -9.88 -9.82
CA GLY A 46 -11.35 -9.91 -11.18
C GLY A 46 -11.56 -8.51 -11.79
N HIS A 47 -11.16 -7.45 -11.09
CA HIS A 47 -11.38 -6.08 -11.56
C HIS A 47 -10.40 -5.68 -12.67
N ALA A 48 -10.90 -4.96 -13.68
CA ALA A 48 -10.06 -4.30 -14.67
C ALA A 48 -9.31 -3.12 -14.03
N ALA A 49 -8.28 -2.62 -14.70
CA ALA A 49 -7.40 -1.58 -14.15
C ALA A 49 -8.17 -0.34 -13.65
N GLU A 50 -9.17 0.10 -14.38
CA GLU A 50 -9.99 1.27 -14.04
C GLU A 50 -10.96 1.05 -12.87
N GLU A 51 -11.08 -0.19 -12.41
CA GLU A 51 -11.99 -0.57 -11.32
C GLU A 51 -11.24 -0.94 -10.04
N ARG A 52 -9.95 -0.65 -9.95
CA ARG A 52 -9.07 -1.13 -8.86
C ARG A 52 -8.84 -0.12 -7.75
N LEU A 53 -9.69 0.88 -7.58
CA LEU A 53 -9.50 1.88 -6.53
C LEU A 53 -9.61 1.26 -5.13
N ALA A 54 -10.63 0.46 -4.89
CA ALA A 54 -10.79 -0.25 -3.62
C ALA A 54 -9.66 -1.26 -3.41
N ASP A 55 -9.27 -1.97 -4.46
CA ASP A 55 -8.18 -2.94 -4.43
C ASP A 55 -6.86 -2.25 -4.04
N THR A 56 -6.56 -1.12 -4.68
CA THR A 56 -5.38 -0.32 -4.39
C THR A 56 -5.38 0.19 -2.95
N THR A 57 -6.53 0.64 -2.47
CA THR A 57 -6.69 1.12 -1.08
C THR A 57 -6.34 0.01 -0.10
N ALA A 58 -6.91 -1.18 -0.29
CA ALA A 58 -6.64 -2.32 0.58
C ALA A 58 -5.17 -2.72 0.56
N GLY A 59 -4.56 -2.78 -0.63
CA GLY A 59 -3.14 -3.10 -0.78
C GLY A 59 -2.23 -2.08 -0.11
N MET A 60 -2.54 -0.79 -0.24
CA MET A 60 -1.80 0.29 0.40
C MET A 60 -1.86 0.18 1.94
N VAL A 61 -3.05 -0.02 2.48
CA VAL A 61 -3.24 -0.15 3.93
C VAL A 61 -2.49 -1.36 4.48
N TRP A 62 -2.58 -2.50 3.80
CA TRP A 62 -1.81 -3.68 4.18
C TRP A 62 -0.32 -3.37 4.26
N CYS A 63 0.25 -2.80 3.19
CA CYS A 63 1.68 -2.49 3.14
C CYS A 63 2.07 -1.48 4.22
N ARG A 64 1.23 -0.47 4.48
CA ARG A 64 1.50 0.53 5.52
C ARG A 64 1.59 -0.09 6.89
N THR A 65 0.67 -0.99 7.23
CA THR A 65 0.69 -1.69 8.52
C THR A 65 1.87 -2.63 8.68
N ARG A 66 2.53 -2.98 7.58
CA ARG A 66 3.68 -3.90 7.57
C ARG A 66 5.02 -3.17 7.39
N GLY A 67 5.03 -1.84 7.46
CA GLY A 67 6.27 -1.06 7.50
C GLY A 67 6.59 -0.24 6.26
N ALA A 68 5.82 -0.32 5.19
CA ALA A 68 6.00 0.56 4.05
C ALA A 68 5.57 1.98 4.41
N THR A 69 6.32 2.98 3.96
CA THR A 69 6.09 4.38 4.36
C THR A 69 5.84 5.31 3.19
N ILE A 70 6.18 4.91 1.98
CA ILE A 70 6.04 5.72 0.77
C ILE A 70 5.26 4.93 -0.26
N PHE A 71 4.26 5.58 -0.88
CA PHE A 71 3.43 4.94 -1.90
C PHE A 71 3.37 5.81 -3.14
N ARG A 72 3.62 5.20 -4.29
CA ARG A 72 3.41 5.84 -5.58
C ARG A 72 2.03 5.41 -6.10
N VAL A 73 1.12 6.37 -6.19
CA VAL A 73 -0.27 6.13 -6.55
C VAL A 73 -0.75 7.16 -7.57
N HIS A 74 -1.80 6.81 -8.34
CA HIS A 74 -2.38 7.71 -9.34
C HIS A 74 -3.45 8.61 -8.75
N GLU A 75 -4.28 8.10 -7.83
CA GLU A 75 -5.41 8.84 -7.27
C GLU A 75 -5.10 9.32 -5.86
N VAL A 76 -4.16 10.26 -5.75
CA VAL A 76 -3.66 10.77 -4.47
C VAL A 76 -4.80 11.36 -3.62
N GLU A 77 -5.72 12.09 -4.23
CA GLU A 77 -6.82 12.73 -3.51
C GLU A 77 -7.74 11.72 -2.82
N PHE A 78 -7.94 10.55 -3.42
CA PHE A 78 -8.76 9.49 -2.84
C PHE A 78 -8.01 8.63 -1.85
N LEU A 79 -6.72 8.40 -2.10
CA LEU A 79 -5.92 7.48 -1.30
C LEU A 79 -5.29 8.13 -0.08
N ARG A 80 -5.03 9.43 -0.11
CA ARG A 80 -4.46 10.14 1.03
C ARG A 80 -5.33 10.02 2.30
N PRO A 81 -6.66 10.25 2.24
CA PRO A 81 -7.48 10.07 3.44
C PRO A 81 -7.44 8.65 3.99
N ALA A 82 -7.38 7.64 3.12
CA ALA A 82 -7.27 6.25 3.56
C ALA A 82 -5.97 6.01 4.32
N LEU A 83 -4.86 6.57 3.84
CA LEU A 83 -3.58 6.48 4.51
C LEU A 83 -3.59 7.22 5.85
N GLN A 84 -4.21 8.40 5.90
CA GLN A 84 -4.35 9.18 7.12
C GLN A 84 -5.12 8.41 8.20
N VAL A 85 -6.24 7.80 7.83
CA VAL A 85 -7.03 6.96 8.75
C VAL A 85 -6.20 5.77 9.23
N CYS A 86 -5.51 5.10 8.32
CA CYS A 86 -4.64 3.97 8.66
C CYS A 86 -3.58 4.38 9.69
N GLU A 87 -2.88 5.48 9.45
CA GLU A 87 -1.82 5.95 10.34
C GLU A 87 -2.36 6.36 11.71
N ALA A 88 -3.50 7.03 11.75
CA ALA A 88 -4.16 7.40 13.01
C ALA A 88 -4.52 6.16 13.84
N LEU A 89 -5.04 5.12 13.18
CA LEU A 89 -5.38 3.86 13.84
C LEU A 89 -4.15 3.11 14.33
N MET A 90 -3.07 3.15 13.57
CA MET A 90 -1.80 2.54 13.96
C MET A 90 -1.20 3.25 15.18
N GLU A 91 -1.24 4.57 15.19
CA GLU A 91 -0.71 5.39 16.28
C GLU A 91 -1.51 5.22 17.57
N GLY A 92 -2.84 5.15 17.46
CA GLY A 92 -3.73 4.99 18.62
C GLY A 92 -3.75 6.17 19.59
N ASN A 93 -3.17 7.31 19.20
CA ASN A 93 -3.07 8.50 20.04
C ASN A 93 -3.93 9.62 19.44
N PRO A 94 -4.99 10.07 20.13
CA PRO A 94 -5.85 11.15 19.64
C PRO A 94 -5.11 12.46 19.34
N GLU A 95 -4.02 12.76 20.02
CA GLU A 95 -3.24 13.97 19.77
C GLU A 95 -2.46 13.89 18.46
N ALA A 96 -1.91 12.73 18.12
CA ALA A 96 -1.25 12.50 16.84
C ALA A 96 -2.23 12.68 15.66
N TRP A 97 -3.49 12.38 15.89
CA TRP A 97 -4.55 12.54 14.92
C TRP A 97 -4.71 13.97 14.42
N HIS A 98 -4.54 14.96 15.29
CA HIS A 98 -4.65 16.38 14.93
C HIS A 98 -3.60 16.79 13.88
N ASP A 99 -2.44 16.20 13.89
CA ASP A 99 -1.39 16.49 12.92
C ASP A 99 -1.67 15.90 11.53
N VAL A 100 -2.46 14.85 11.48
CA VAL A 100 -2.80 14.12 10.26
C VAL A 100 -4.01 14.74 9.54
N VAL A 101 -4.94 15.34 10.27
CA VAL A 101 -6.25 15.82 9.77
C VAL A 101 -6.19 17.26 9.23
N LYS A 102 -5.08 17.90 9.33
CA LYS A 102 -4.90 19.24 8.76
C LYS A 102 -4.80 19.16 7.24
#